data_f6220727fe50cf3c4d95b7deb0da71d6
#
_entry.id   f6220727fe50cf3c4d95b7deb0da71d6
#
_cell.length_a   1.000
_cell.length_b   1.000
_cell.length_c   1.000
_cell.angle_alpha   90.00
_cell.angle_beta   90.00
_cell.angle_gamma   90.00
#
_symmetry.space_group_name_H-M   'P 1'
#
loop_
_entity.id
_entity.type
_entity.pdbx_description
1 polymer ?
#
loop_
_entity_poly.entity_id
_entity_poly.type
_entity_poly.pdbx_seq_one_letter_code
_entity_poly.pdbx_strand_id
1 'polypeptide(L)'
;MKKFIYIILGVFAMVSCIHDESNLGEEPISRLSFVKTLPKEYPVEKMSRFVLEAPEVKQENQEKPLSYEWQIDYEIVSTEKTLSYDCNVAGEFPCRLKIYNEDGAVFYEFVLKVPYPYEEGIALLSAYGGESMVSFRNVMQEGEVFQKHVYRLNSPNVSLGKEPKSILYNANYASVYIAAENPVKVVRVDARTMEVQNVLKYPEPRLDRMIERGKYGIFFVGGGRFLNMDCKTENYINTFQQALTGKWGSMPDAYVDDHIIYYEGTWSSKTVIFDRTSKLFLVEGYMGPERVYEDILCDVLLAALPAQNSKNYVLVFKDNAGQIKVAHVGVDNVQVLSQYSDTKGSITESSCFLTSKKETLLYYSKGNEIYRYDYQSAGNFPVSSDYTVGETGDVIKEMVFDPEEEKLYVALDAASGDYKGCVYCYDLNTKALLWHERGVAGEVVRMIYKK
;
A
#
# COMPACT_ATOMS: atom_id res chain seq x y z
N MET A 1 -41.29 74.32 -33.10
CA MET A 1 -40.71 73.52 -34.21
C MET A 1 -39.79 72.38 -33.76
N LYS A 2 -39.04 72.45 -32.67
CA LYS A 2 -38.12 71.30 -32.26
C LYS A 2 -38.84 70.07 -31.74
N LYS A 3 -40.05 70.12 -31.23
CA LYS A 3 -40.81 68.95 -30.73
C LYS A 3 -41.46 68.12 -31.84
N PHE A 4 -41.71 68.66 -33.02
CA PHE A 4 -42.28 67.96 -34.17
C PHE A 4 -41.26 67.09 -34.91
N ILE A 5 -39.98 67.45 -34.86
CA ILE A 5 -38.87 66.73 -35.51
C ILE A 5 -38.60 65.35 -34.79
N TYR A 6 -38.75 65.34 -33.48
CA TYR A 6 -38.54 64.09 -32.71
C TYR A 6 -39.68 63.08 -32.91
N ILE A 7 -40.89 63.50 -33.21
CA ILE A 7 -42.00 62.55 -33.48
C ILE A 7 -41.86 61.97 -34.89
N ILE A 8 -41.36 62.70 -35.88
CA ILE A 8 -41.10 62.15 -37.22
C ILE A 8 -39.92 61.21 -37.25
N LEU A 9 -38.86 61.48 -36.46
CA LEU A 9 -37.75 60.50 -36.31
C LEU A 9 -38.18 59.22 -35.59
N GLY A 10 -39.09 59.32 -34.60
CA GLY A 10 -39.59 58.09 -33.85
C GLY A 10 -40.50 57.20 -34.69
N VAL A 11 -41.23 57.78 -35.69
CA VAL A 11 -42.11 56.94 -36.56
C VAL A 11 -41.31 56.30 -37.67
N PHE A 12 -40.18 56.83 -38.11
CA PHE A 12 -39.31 56.16 -39.07
C PHE A 12 -38.49 55.02 -38.46
N ALA A 13 -38.26 54.98 -37.12
CA ALA A 13 -37.57 53.90 -36.45
C ALA A 13 -38.45 52.63 -36.23
N MET A 14 -39.77 52.75 -36.42
CA MET A 14 -40.68 51.61 -36.18
C MET A 14 -41.12 50.87 -37.47
N VAL A 15 -40.61 51.23 -38.62
CA VAL A 15 -40.98 50.60 -39.92
C VAL A 15 -39.81 49.83 -40.53
N SER A 16 -38.72 49.65 -39.78
CA SER A 16 -37.66 48.71 -40.17
C SER A 16 -38.02 47.30 -39.64
N CYS A 17 -39.14 46.74 -40.09
CA CYS A 17 -39.24 45.27 -40.19
C CYS A 17 -38.34 44.89 -41.36
N ILE A 18 -37.09 44.59 -41.05
CA ILE A 18 -36.28 43.79 -41.98
C ILE A 18 -36.96 42.42 -41.99
N HIS A 19 -37.66 42.09 -43.06
CA HIS A 19 -37.92 40.73 -43.38
C HIS A 19 -36.56 40.11 -43.61
N ASP A 20 -36.10 39.34 -42.64
CA ASP A 20 -34.93 38.51 -42.79
C ASP A 20 -35.30 37.39 -43.76
N GLU A 21 -35.03 37.57 -45.01
CA GLU A 21 -35.18 36.56 -46.06
C GLU A 21 -33.96 35.62 -46.14
N SER A 22 -33.07 35.64 -45.13
CA SER A 22 -31.83 34.86 -45.11
C SER A 22 -32.08 33.36 -45.09
N ASN A 23 -33.30 32.89 -44.86
CA ASN A 23 -33.67 31.46 -44.85
C ASN A 23 -34.42 31.01 -46.11
N LEU A 24 -34.56 31.85 -47.12
CA LEU A 24 -35.19 31.44 -48.39
C LEU A 24 -34.16 30.70 -49.29
N GLY A 25 -34.04 29.41 -49.08
CA GLY A 25 -33.19 28.53 -49.89
C GLY A 25 -32.10 27.74 -49.14
N GLU A 26 -32.00 27.87 -47.81
CA GLU A 26 -31.10 27.03 -47.04
C GLU A 26 -31.69 25.63 -46.91
N GLU A 27 -30.89 24.62 -47.26
CA GLU A 27 -31.23 23.22 -47.00
C GLU A 27 -31.39 23.01 -45.52
N PRO A 28 -32.40 22.25 -45.07
CA PRO A 28 -32.62 21.99 -43.67
C PRO A 28 -31.41 21.29 -43.06
N ILE A 29 -30.89 21.88 -41.98
CA ILE A 29 -29.72 21.37 -41.25
C ILE A 29 -29.97 19.97 -40.73
N SER A 30 -29.07 19.03 -41.04
CA SER A 30 -29.08 17.66 -40.57
C SER A 30 -28.50 17.58 -39.14
N ARG A 31 -29.36 17.75 -38.12
CA ARG A 31 -28.96 17.64 -36.71
C ARG A 31 -28.73 16.19 -36.32
N LEU A 32 -27.65 15.97 -35.58
CA LEU A 32 -27.27 14.65 -35.07
C LEU A 32 -27.74 14.47 -33.62
N SER A 33 -28.21 13.25 -33.28
CA SER A 33 -28.50 12.86 -31.92
C SER A 33 -28.26 11.37 -31.72
N PHE A 34 -27.86 10.95 -30.50
CA PHE A 34 -27.72 9.54 -30.18
C PHE A 34 -29.08 8.86 -29.98
N VAL A 35 -29.21 7.64 -30.51
CA VAL A 35 -30.45 6.86 -30.42
C VAL A 35 -30.64 6.25 -29.02
N LYS A 36 -29.56 5.97 -28.31
CA LYS A 36 -29.56 5.30 -27.00
C LYS A 36 -28.67 6.02 -25.98
N THR A 37 -28.96 5.82 -24.69
CA THR A 37 -28.03 6.17 -23.60
C THR A 37 -26.80 5.29 -23.68
N LEU A 38 -25.62 5.89 -23.55
CA LEU A 38 -24.35 5.22 -23.71
C LEU A 38 -23.68 5.04 -22.33
N PRO A 39 -22.89 3.94 -22.13
CA PRO A 39 -22.10 3.74 -20.95
C PRO A 39 -21.09 4.87 -20.77
N LYS A 40 -20.83 5.27 -19.54
CA LYS A 40 -19.82 6.30 -19.26
C LYS A 40 -18.44 5.74 -18.91
N GLU A 41 -18.33 4.43 -18.70
CA GLU A 41 -17.12 3.77 -18.31
C GLU A 41 -17.00 2.41 -18.99
N TYR A 42 -15.78 2.04 -19.37
CA TYR A 42 -15.44 0.74 -19.92
C TYR A 42 -14.23 0.17 -19.17
N PRO A 43 -14.42 -0.85 -18.32
CA PRO A 43 -13.31 -1.61 -17.74
C PRO A 43 -12.73 -2.54 -18.80
N VAL A 44 -11.41 -2.53 -18.95
CA VAL A 44 -10.69 -3.34 -19.95
C VAL A 44 -9.40 -3.86 -19.33
N GLU A 45 -9.08 -5.13 -19.55
CA GLU A 45 -7.85 -5.73 -19.03
C GLU A 45 -6.59 -5.11 -19.67
N LYS A 46 -5.52 -4.93 -18.88
CA LYS A 46 -4.21 -4.53 -19.41
C LYS A 46 -3.70 -5.56 -20.41
N MET A 47 -3.01 -5.13 -21.46
CA MET A 47 -2.50 -5.93 -22.58
C MET A 47 -3.60 -6.57 -23.44
N SER A 48 -4.85 -6.16 -23.29
CA SER A 48 -5.95 -6.56 -24.18
C SER A 48 -6.25 -5.50 -25.21
N ARG A 49 -7.05 -5.88 -26.20
CA ARG A 49 -7.52 -4.98 -27.26
C ARG A 49 -8.95 -4.54 -26.98
N PHE A 50 -9.14 -3.25 -26.75
CA PHE A 50 -10.45 -2.62 -26.64
C PHE A 50 -11.02 -2.35 -28.04
N VAL A 51 -12.22 -2.87 -28.30
CA VAL A 51 -12.94 -2.66 -29.57
C VAL A 51 -14.31 -2.06 -29.26
N LEU A 52 -14.61 -0.91 -29.84
CA LEU A 52 -15.90 -0.24 -29.67
C LEU A 52 -16.40 0.31 -31.02
N GLU A 53 -17.55 -0.17 -31.46
CA GLU A 53 -18.23 0.40 -32.60
C GLU A 53 -18.91 1.71 -32.23
N ALA A 54 -18.84 2.72 -33.13
CA ALA A 54 -19.53 3.99 -32.91
C ALA A 54 -21.03 3.77 -32.76
N PRO A 55 -21.65 4.39 -31.73
CA PRO A 55 -23.08 4.26 -31.52
C PRO A 55 -23.89 4.82 -32.66
N GLU A 56 -25.08 4.29 -32.82
CA GLU A 56 -26.04 4.74 -33.83
C GLU A 56 -26.50 6.17 -33.51
N VAL A 57 -26.46 7.02 -34.53
CA VAL A 57 -26.97 8.40 -34.49
C VAL A 57 -28.14 8.54 -35.43
N LYS A 58 -29.13 9.32 -35.00
CA LYS A 58 -30.24 9.76 -35.84
C LYS A 58 -29.86 11.10 -36.49
N GLN A 59 -30.11 11.23 -37.77
CA GLN A 59 -30.04 12.47 -38.51
C GLN A 59 -31.44 13.01 -38.75
N GLU A 60 -31.65 14.30 -38.44
CA GLU A 60 -32.91 14.97 -38.74
C GLU A 60 -32.86 15.55 -40.15
N ASN A 61 -34.00 15.60 -40.79
CA ASN A 61 -34.25 16.19 -42.11
C ASN A 61 -33.58 15.47 -43.31
N GLN A 62 -32.27 15.27 -43.31
CA GLN A 62 -31.54 14.70 -44.42
C GLN A 62 -30.40 13.80 -43.91
N GLU A 63 -30.20 12.63 -44.54
CA GLU A 63 -29.03 11.80 -44.30
C GLU A 63 -27.83 12.31 -45.07
N LYS A 64 -26.73 12.58 -44.36
CA LYS A 64 -25.45 13.03 -44.91
C LYS A 64 -24.34 12.08 -44.48
N PRO A 65 -23.25 11.97 -45.23
CA PRO A 65 -22.10 11.13 -44.88
C PRO A 65 -21.59 11.48 -43.48
N LEU A 66 -21.37 10.45 -42.63
CA LEU A 66 -20.85 10.60 -41.29
C LEU A 66 -19.34 10.37 -41.26
N SER A 67 -18.66 11.19 -40.51
CA SER A 67 -17.24 11.07 -40.19
C SER A 67 -17.06 10.85 -38.66
N TYR A 68 -15.98 10.21 -38.28
CA TYR A 68 -15.69 9.79 -36.92
C TYR A 68 -14.33 10.29 -36.50
N GLU A 69 -14.16 10.60 -35.22
CA GLU A 69 -12.89 10.95 -34.60
C GLU A 69 -12.89 10.44 -33.14
N TRP A 70 -12.02 9.49 -32.87
CA TRP A 70 -11.82 8.93 -31.53
C TRP A 70 -10.60 9.56 -30.88
N GLN A 71 -10.77 10.03 -29.67
CA GLN A 71 -9.70 10.56 -28.82
C GLN A 71 -9.59 9.72 -27.56
N ILE A 72 -8.36 9.40 -27.17
CA ILE A 72 -8.01 8.80 -25.88
C ILE A 72 -6.91 9.66 -25.28
N ASP A 73 -7.08 10.08 -24.03
CA ASP A 73 -6.16 10.98 -23.33
C ASP A 73 -5.83 12.25 -24.15
N TYR A 74 -6.88 12.82 -24.77
CA TYR A 74 -6.82 14.03 -25.61
C TYR A 74 -6.08 13.88 -26.94
N GLU A 75 -5.58 12.67 -27.30
CA GLU A 75 -4.94 12.42 -28.57
C GLU A 75 -5.90 11.69 -29.52
N ILE A 76 -5.88 12.06 -30.84
CA ILE A 76 -6.67 11.38 -31.86
C ILE A 76 -6.00 10.04 -32.18
N VAL A 77 -6.71 8.94 -31.89
CA VAL A 77 -6.21 7.58 -32.07
C VAL A 77 -6.83 6.85 -33.27
N SER A 78 -8.01 7.28 -33.74
CA SER A 78 -8.68 6.68 -34.90
C SER A 78 -9.71 7.63 -35.53
N THR A 79 -9.92 7.48 -36.83
CA THR A 79 -11.02 8.13 -37.59
C THR A 79 -11.99 7.10 -38.19
N GLU A 80 -11.81 5.85 -37.87
CA GLU A 80 -12.67 4.77 -38.35
C GLU A 80 -13.99 4.72 -37.55
N LYS A 81 -15.03 4.13 -38.15
CA LYS A 81 -16.31 3.89 -37.44
C LYS A 81 -16.13 3.05 -36.17
N THR A 82 -15.21 2.09 -36.21
CA THR A 82 -14.90 1.20 -35.09
C THR A 82 -13.53 1.55 -34.52
N LEU A 83 -13.49 1.91 -33.22
CA LEU A 83 -12.25 2.05 -32.46
C LEU A 83 -11.66 0.65 -32.22
N SER A 84 -10.35 0.52 -32.47
CA SER A 84 -9.54 -0.62 -32.03
C SER A 84 -8.28 -0.08 -31.36
N TYR A 85 -8.14 -0.30 -30.06
CA TYR A 85 -7.07 0.28 -29.25
C TYR A 85 -6.42 -0.78 -28.35
N ASP A 86 -5.08 -0.84 -28.35
CA ASP A 86 -4.33 -1.78 -27.51
C ASP A 86 -4.07 -1.15 -26.13
N CYS A 87 -4.66 -1.71 -25.07
CA CYS A 87 -4.62 -1.20 -23.69
C CYS A 87 -3.32 -1.62 -22.98
N ASN A 88 -2.18 -1.10 -23.41
CA ASN A 88 -0.86 -1.48 -22.90
C ASN A 88 -0.48 -0.79 -21.58
N VAL A 89 -1.13 0.31 -21.25
CA VAL A 89 -0.85 1.13 -20.07
C VAL A 89 -2.04 1.10 -19.12
N ALA A 90 -1.79 0.81 -17.83
CA ALA A 90 -2.82 0.88 -16.80
C ALA A 90 -3.12 2.34 -16.44
N GLY A 91 -4.38 2.64 -16.16
CA GLY A 91 -4.83 3.99 -15.81
C GLY A 91 -6.29 4.23 -16.16
N GLU A 92 -6.76 5.43 -15.87
CA GLU A 92 -8.06 5.93 -16.30
C GLU A 92 -7.83 6.96 -17.41
N PHE A 93 -8.34 6.66 -18.59
CA PHE A 93 -8.12 7.49 -19.78
C PHE A 93 -9.44 8.16 -20.17
N PRO A 94 -9.52 9.49 -20.16
CA PRO A 94 -10.66 10.21 -20.71
C PRO A 94 -10.72 9.98 -22.23
N CYS A 95 -11.89 9.55 -22.71
CA CYS A 95 -12.12 9.25 -24.10
C CYS A 95 -13.25 10.12 -24.65
N ARG A 96 -13.14 10.48 -25.92
CA ARG A 96 -14.16 11.21 -26.62
C ARG A 96 -14.31 10.68 -28.06
N LEU A 97 -15.54 10.36 -28.45
CA LEU A 97 -15.93 10.16 -29.84
C LEU A 97 -16.66 11.40 -30.33
N LYS A 98 -16.21 11.96 -31.45
CA LYS A 98 -16.92 12.93 -32.24
C LYS A 98 -17.49 12.25 -33.47
N ILE A 99 -18.82 12.29 -33.66
CA ILE A 99 -19.50 11.90 -34.88
C ILE A 99 -20.03 13.16 -35.53
N TYR A 100 -19.69 13.40 -36.78
CA TYR A 100 -20.03 14.65 -37.45
C TYR A 100 -20.36 14.45 -38.93
N ASN A 101 -21.16 15.37 -39.42
CA ASN A 101 -21.42 15.59 -40.85
C ASN A 101 -21.04 17.05 -41.18
N GLU A 102 -21.35 17.54 -42.39
CA GLU A 102 -21.07 18.91 -42.79
C GLU A 102 -21.85 19.98 -42.01
N ASP A 103 -22.99 19.60 -41.38
CA ASP A 103 -23.88 20.52 -40.70
C ASP A 103 -23.60 20.59 -39.16
N GLY A 104 -22.93 19.61 -38.59
CA GLY A 104 -22.67 19.61 -37.14
C GLY A 104 -22.06 18.33 -36.59
N ALA A 105 -21.96 18.26 -35.26
CA ALA A 105 -21.36 17.14 -34.56
C ALA A 105 -22.10 16.81 -33.27
N VAL A 106 -22.02 15.52 -32.86
CA VAL A 106 -22.35 15.05 -31.52
C VAL A 106 -21.11 14.43 -30.87
N PHE A 107 -21.06 14.51 -29.56
CA PHE A 107 -19.93 14.04 -28.78
C PHE A 107 -20.40 12.98 -27.77
N TYR A 108 -19.62 11.92 -27.68
CA TYR A 108 -19.76 10.90 -26.65
C TYR A 108 -18.50 10.84 -25.83
N GLU A 109 -18.62 11.14 -24.54
CA GLU A 109 -17.52 11.13 -23.60
C GLU A 109 -17.67 9.96 -22.63
N PHE A 110 -16.59 9.22 -22.43
CA PHE A 110 -16.50 8.07 -21.55
C PHE A 110 -15.09 7.94 -20.97
N VAL A 111 -14.91 7.07 -19.97
CA VAL A 111 -13.63 6.74 -19.39
C VAL A 111 -13.28 5.29 -19.70
N LEU A 112 -12.10 5.06 -20.24
CA LEU A 112 -11.51 3.74 -20.39
C LEU A 112 -10.71 3.43 -19.13
N LYS A 113 -11.11 2.41 -18.38
CA LYS A 113 -10.47 1.99 -17.13
C LYS A 113 -9.65 0.74 -17.37
N VAL A 114 -8.34 0.88 -17.33
CA VAL A 114 -7.39 -0.24 -17.39
C VAL A 114 -6.80 -0.44 -16.01
N PRO A 115 -7.22 -1.47 -15.25
CA PRO A 115 -6.82 -1.64 -13.85
C PRO A 115 -5.32 -1.90 -13.74
N TYR A 116 -4.76 -1.46 -12.63
CA TYR A 116 -3.39 -1.79 -12.28
C TYR A 116 -3.32 -3.23 -11.78
N PRO A 117 -2.36 -4.03 -12.26
CA PRO A 117 -2.30 -5.46 -11.93
C PRO A 117 -2.01 -5.73 -10.46
N TYR A 118 -1.38 -4.76 -9.77
CA TYR A 118 -0.97 -4.89 -8.37
C TYR A 118 -1.58 -3.79 -7.50
N GLU A 119 -2.84 -3.42 -7.69
CA GLU A 119 -3.46 -2.27 -7.02
C GLU A 119 -3.67 -2.52 -5.52
N GLU A 120 -4.38 -3.58 -5.16
CA GLU A 120 -4.62 -3.94 -3.75
C GLU A 120 -4.41 -5.44 -3.55
N GLY A 121 -3.70 -5.81 -2.49
CA GLY A 121 -3.47 -7.22 -2.22
C GLY A 121 -2.33 -7.54 -1.27
N ILE A 122 -1.97 -8.81 -1.29
CA ILE A 122 -0.91 -9.39 -0.47
C ILE A 122 0.37 -9.51 -1.27
N ALA A 123 1.45 -8.90 -0.77
CA ALA A 123 2.80 -9.08 -1.29
C ALA A 123 3.65 -9.88 -0.32
N LEU A 124 4.35 -10.90 -0.85
CA LEU A 124 5.32 -11.71 -0.11
C LEU A 124 6.72 -11.44 -0.63
N LEU A 125 7.64 -11.17 0.29
CA LEU A 125 9.07 -11.21 0.05
C LEU A 125 9.61 -12.54 0.55
N SER A 126 10.34 -13.27 -0.28
CA SER A 126 10.86 -14.60 0.01
C SER A 126 12.23 -14.85 -0.59
N ALA A 127 12.94 -15.88 -0.10
CA ALA A 127 14.17 -16.37 -0.68
C ALA A 127 13.87 -17.62 -1.54
N TYR A 128 14.25 -17.58 -2.82
CA TYR A 128 14.07 -18.71 -3.74
C TYR A 128 15.29 -18.89 -4.64
N GLY A 129 15.87 -20.11 -4.64
CA GLY A 129 17.03 -20.41 -5.45
C GLY A 129 18.26 -19.54 -5.16
N GLY A 130 18.39 -19.01 -3.93
CA GLY A 130 19.46 -18.10 -3.52
C GLY A 130 19.24 -16.63 -3.94
N GLU A 131 18.08 -16.29 -4.49
CA GLU A 131 17.71 -14.93 -4.92
C GLU A 131 16.49 -14.41 -4.15
N SER A 132 16.34 -13.10 -4.09
CA SER A 132 15.15 -12.45 -3.54
C SER A 132 13.99 -12.53 -4.53
N MET A 133 12.82 -12.91 -4.06
CA MET A 133 11.62 -13.10 -4.86
C MET A 133 10.45 -12.33 -4.24
N VAL A 134 9.65 -11.68 -5.06
CA VAL A 134 8.37 -11.08 -4.68
C VAL A 134 7.24 -11.78 -5.40
N SER A 135 6.25 -12.22 -4.63
CA SER A 135 4.98 -12.75 -5.14
C SER A 135 3.85 -11.83 -4.71
N PHE A 136 2.80 -11.76 -5.51
CA PHE A 136 1.65 -10.91 -5.25
C PHE A 136 0.34 -11.62 -5.61
N ARG A 137 -0.69 -11.41 -4.79
CA ARG A 137 -2.07 -11.78 -5.08
C ARG A 137 -2.96 -10.57 -4.96
N ASN A 138 -3.68 -10.25 -6.03
CA ASN A 138 -4.75 -9.25 -6.00
C ASN A 138 -5.93 -9.80 -5.17
N VAL A 139 -6.50 -8.99 -4.28
CA VAL A 139 -7.62 -9.38 -3.41
C VAL A 139 -8.95 -8.74 -3.81
N MET A 140 -8.92 -7.87 -4.83
CA MET A 140 -10.11 -7.16 -5.33
C MET A 140 -11.00 -8.02 -6.23
N GLN A 141 -10.46 -9.10 -6.79
CA GLN A 141 -11.16 -9.98 -7.71
C GLN A 141 -11.25 -11.40 -7.13
N GLU A 142 -12.42 -12.00 -7.21
CA GLU A 142 -12.61 -13.41 -6.85
C GLU A 142 -11.88 -14.33 -7.85
N GLY A 143 -11.29 -15.41 -7.32
CA GLY A 143 -10.61 -16.40 -8.15
C GLY A 143 -9.17 -16.05 -8.55
N GLU A 144 -8.68 -14.87 -8.20
CA GLU A 144 -7.26 -14.53 -8.39
C GLU A 144 -6.34 -15.48 -7.62
N VAL A 145 -5.16 -15.72 -8.19
CA VAL A 145 -4.11 -16.56 -7.61
C VAL A 145 -2.81 -15.76 -7.48
N PHE A 146 -1.89 -16.25 -6.65
CA PHE A 146 -0.59 -15.62 -6.52
C PHE A 146 0.20 -15.66 -7.82
N GLN A 147 0.61 -14.48 -8.27
CA GLN A 147 1.61 -14.33 -9.33
C GLN A 147 3.01 -14.37 -8.70
N LYS A 148 3.83 -15.30 -9.14
CA LYS A 148 5.22 -15.45 -8.69
C LYS A 148 6.16 -14.54 -9.47
N HIS A 149 7.28 -14.12 -8.85
CA HIS A 149 8.33 -13.32 -9.49
C HIS A 149 7.87 -11.96 -10.04
N VAL A 150 6.82 -11.35 -9.47
CA VAL A 150 6.22 -10.10 -10.01
C VAL A 150 7.24 -8.97 -10.15
N TYR A 151 8.21 -8.85 -9.25
CA TYR A 151 9.29 -7.88 -9.39
C TYR A 151 10.13 -8.15 -10.65
N ARG A 152 10.59 -9.38 -10.84
CA ARG A 152 11.43 -9.75 -11.99
C ARG A 152 10.71 -9.59 -13.33
N LEU A 153 9.41 -9.87 -13.35
CA LEU A 153 8.57 -9.71 -14.54
C LEU A 153 8.46 -8.25 -14.98
N ASN A 154 8.35 -7.32 -14.02
CA ASN A 154 8.16 -5.89 -14.31
C ASN A 154 9.47 -5.09 -14.29
N SER A 155 10.55 -5.63 -13.74
CA SER A 155 11.84 -4.96 -13.62
C SER A 155 13.02 -5.92 -13.89
N PRO A 156 13.11 -6.53 -15.08
CA PRO A 156 14.07 -7.60 -15.37
C PRO A 156 15.53 -7.15 -15.34
N ASN A 157 15.78 -5.85 -15.53
CA ASN A 157 17.13 -5.29 -15.63
C ASN A 157 17.74 -4.89 -14.29
N VAL A 158 16.98 -4.94 -13.19
CA VAL A 158 17.44 -4.57 -11.84
C VAL A 158 17.26 -5.75 -10.90
N SER A 159 18.33 -6.45 -10.54
CA SER A 159 18.28 -7.51 -9.54
C SER A 159 17.96 -6.96 -8.16
N LEU A 160 17.12 -7.65 -7.37
CA LEU A 160 16.88 -7.32 -5.96
C LEU A 160 18.07 -7.66 -5.04
N GLY A 161 18.91 -8.60 -5.43
CA GLY A 161 19.94 -9.18 -4.58
C GLY A 161 19.51 -10.55 -4.00
N LYS A 162 20.39 -11.15 -3.17
CA LYS A 162 20.20 -12.55 -2.76
C LYS A 162 19.51 -12.64 -1.42
N GLU A 163 19.81 -12.13 -0.41
CA GLU A 163 19.25 -12.30 0.92
C GLU A 163 18.14 -11.27 1.19
N PRO A 164 16.86 -11.62 0.95
CA PRO A 164 15.74 -10.71 1.22
C PRO A 164 15.66 -10.40 2.71
N LYS A 165 15.41 -9.15 3.06
CA LYS A 165 15.37 -8.67 4.47
C LYS A 165 14.05 -8.05 4.86
N SER A 166 13.55 -7.14 4.04
CA SER A 166 12.37 -6.38 4.41
C SER A 166 11.61 -5.89 3.17
N ILE A 167 10.29 -5.83 3.29
CA ILE A 167 9.40 -5.17 2.34
C ILE A 167 8.48 -4.25 3.12
N LEU A 168 8.22 -3.04 2.60
CA LEU A 168 7.40 -2.04 3.24
C LEU A 168 6.59 -1.28 2.20
N TYR A 169 5.31 -1.10 2.43
CA TYR A 169 4.43 -0.28 1.61
C TYR A 169 4.21 1.10 2.24
N ASN A 170 4.43 2.14 1.46
CA ASN A 170 4.10 3.52 1.83
C ASN A 170 2.96 4.03 0.95
N ALA A 171 1.77 4.12 1.54
CA ALA A 171 0.56 4.52 0.83
C ALA A 171 0.60 5.97 0.32
N ASN A 172 1.26 6.88 1.05
CA ASN A 172 1.31 8.30 0.67
C ASN A 172 2.08 8.57 -0.63
N TYR A 173 3.01 7.69 -0.97
CA TYR A 173 3.81 7.79 -2.19
C TYR A 173 3.52 6.66 -3.19
N ALA A 174 2.48 5.85 -2.93
CA ALA A 174 2.14 4.67 -3.73
C ALA A 174 3.39 3.85 -4.09
N SER A 175 4.26 3.62 -3.11
CA SER A 175 5.56 2.98 -3.30
C SER A 175 5.75 1.78 -2.41
N VAL A 176 6.40 0.74 -2.93
CA VAL A 176 6.89 -0.38 -2.15
C VAL A 176 8.40 -0.32 -2.12
N TYR A 177 8.96 -0.37 -0.92
CA TYR A 177 10.39 -0.46 -0.68
C TYR A 177 10.76 -1.91 -0.40
N ILE A 178 11.79 -2.42 -1.07
CA ILE A 178 12.25 -3.80 -0.95
C ILE A 178 13.74 -3.77 -0.62
N ALA A 179 14.11 -4.42 0.47
CA ALA A 179 15.49 -4.50 0.94
C ALA A 179 16.03 -5.92 0.84
N ALA A 180 17.27 -6.04 0.37
CA ALA A 180 18.04 -7.28 0.33
C ALA A 180 19.51 -7.01 0.63
N GLU A 181 20.24 -8.06 1.01
CA GLU A 181 21.70 -8.05 1.13
C GLU A 181 22.35 -8.79 -0.05
N ASN A 182 23.67 -8.76 -0.09
CA ASN A 182 24.51 -9.43 -1.11
C ASN A 182 24.21 -9.05 -2.57
N PRO A 183 24.38 -7.75 -2.94
CA PRO A 183 24.84 -6.63 -2.11
C PRO A 183 23.69 -5.97 -1.34
N VAL A 184 24.01 -5.20 -0.27
CA VAL A 184 23.00 -4.39 0.44
C VAL A 184 22.38 -3.40 -0.52
N LYS A 185 21.08 -3.49 -0.66
CA LYS A 185 20.31 -2.71 -1.62
C LYS A 185 18.90 -2.45 -1.10
N VAL A 186 18.41 -1.26 -1.37
CA VAL A 186 16.99 -0.91 -1.20
C VAL A 186 16.48 -0.44 -2.56
N VAL A 187 15.41 -1.06 -3.02
CA VAL A 187 14.76 -0.71 -4.28
C VAL A 187 13.39 -0.15 -3.98
N ARG A 188 13.07 1.01 -4.55
CA ARG A 188 11.72 1.56 -4.57
C ARG A 188 11.05 1.20 -5.87
N VAL A 189 9.86 0.61 -5.78
CA VAL A 189 9.02 0.30 -6.94
C VAL A 189 7.67 1.04 -6.82
N ASP A 190 7.07 1.31 -7.96
CA ASP A 190 5.66 1.74 -8.01
C ASP A 190 4.78 0.63 -7.43
N ALA A 191 3.91 0.97 -6.49
CA ALA A 191 3.10 -0.02 -5.81
C ALA A 191 2.07 -0.69 -6.71
N ARG A 192 1.66 -0.07 -7.82
CA ARG A 192 0.60 -0.55 -8.71
C ARG A 192 1.13 -1.33 -9.89
N THR A 193 2.39 -1.05 -10.31
CA THR A 193 3.01 -1.69 -11.48
C THR A 193 4.17 -2.61 -11.13
N MET A 194 4.72 -2.52 -9.91
CA MET A 194 5.95 -3.21 -9.48
C MET A 194 7.18 -2.87 -10.32
N GLU A 195 7.13 -1.78 -11.06
CA GLU A 195 8.27 -1.25 -11.84
C GLU A 195 9.20 -0.44 -10.94
N VAL A 196 10.51 -0.61 -11.14
CA VAL A 196 11.54 0.11 -10.38
C VAL A 196 11.45 1.61 -10.69
N GLN A 197 11.26 2.39 -9.64
CA GLN A 197 11.32 3.85 -9.68
C GLN A 197 12.72 4.35 -9.30
N ASN A 198 13.36 3.72 -8.31
CA ASN A 198 14.69 4.10 -7.86
C ASN A 198 15.42 2.95 -7.15
N VAL A 199 16.75 2.99 -7.19
CA VAL A 199 17.62 2.14 -6.38
C VAL A 199 18.33 3.06 -5.39
N LEU A 200 17.95 2.99 -4.12
CA LEU A 200 18.45 3.88 -3.09
C LEU A 200 19.90 3.53 -2.75
N LYS A 201 20.73 4.57 -2.62
CA LYS A 201 22.08 4.42 -2.11
C LYS A 201 22.02 4.27 -0.58
N TYR A 202 22.09 3.04 -0.09
CA TYR A 202 22.13 2.77 1.34
C TYR A 202 23.57 2.88 1.86
N PRO A 203 23.84 3.69 2.91
CA PRO A 203 25.21 4.00 3.31
C PRO A 203 25.84 2.97 4.27
N GLU A 204 25.05 2.08 4.86
CA GLU A 204 25.53 1.11 5.84
C GLU A 204 25.78 -0.27 5.22
N PRO A 205 26.68 -1.09 5.78
CA PRO A 205 27.06 -2.38 5.18
C PRO A 205 26.03 -3.49 5.43
N ARG A 206 25.05 -3.26 6.30
CA ARG A 206 24.04 -4.25 6.70
C ARG A 206 22.67 -3.60 6.87
N LEU A 207 21.63 -4.32 6.45
CA LEU A 207 20.24 -3.92 6.62
C LEU A 207 19.42 -5.12 7.09
N ASP A 208 18.89 -5.03 8.30
CA ASP A 208 18.08 -6.09 8.90
C ASP A 208 16.58 -5.85 8.69
N ARG A 209 16.12 -4.57 8.82
CA ARG A 209 14.69 -4.24 8.77
C ARG A 209 14.42 -2.82 8.30
N MET A 210 13.28 -2.62 7.65
CA MET A 210 12.65 -1.33 7.41
C MET A 210 11.40 -1.20 8.27
N ILE A 211 11.17 -0.02 8.88
CA ILE A 211 10.04 0.25 9.77
C ILE A 211 9.42 1.58 9.34
N GLU A 212 8.10 1.62 9.24
CA GLU A 212 7.39 2.85 8.93
C GLU A 212 7.60 3.90 10.03
N ARG A 213 7.94 5.12 9.62
CA ARG A 213 8.06 6.30 10.48
C ARG A 213 6.99 7.31 10.09
N GLY A 214 5.79 7.11 10.59
CA GLY A 214 4.66 7.93 10.20
C GLY A 214 4.43 7.95 8.67
N LYS A 215 3.75 8.98 8.19
CA LYS A 215 3.34 9.05 6.78
C LYS A 215 4.49 9.25 5.77
N TYR A 216 5.57 9.89 6.20
CA TYR A 216 6.57 10.47 5.30
C TYR A 216 7.97 9.91 5.47
N GLY A 217 8.18 8.96 6.35
CA GLY A 217 9.51 8.46 6.63
C GLY A 217 9.62 6.96 6.80
N ILE A 218 10.85 6.48 6.74
CA ILE A 218 11.23 5.09 6.98
C ILE A 218 12.45 5.06 7.88
N PHE A 219 12.42 4.23 8.91
CA PHE A 219 13.62 3.81 9.62
C PHE A 219 14.21 2.59 8.93
N PHE A 220 15.52 2.62 8.73
CA PHE A 220 16.31 1.49 8.29
C PHE A 220 17.20 1.06 9.46
N VAL A 221 17.11 -0.20 9.84
CA VAL A 221 17.89 -0.76 10.95
C VAL A 221 18.76 -1.89 10.43
N GLY A 222 20.02 -1.88 10.81
CA GLY A 222 20.96 -2.93 10.45
C GLY A 222 22.29 -2.85 11.19
N GLY A 223 22.79 -4.00 11.64
CA GLY A 223 24.07 -4.08 12.35
C GLY A 223 24.16 -3.25 13.63
N GLY A 224 23.03 -3.06 14.32
CA GLY A 224 22.94 -2.24 15.55
C GLY A 224 22.91 -0.74 15.32
N ARG A 225 22.74 -0.31 14.07
CA ARG A 225 22.60 1.10 13.68
C ARG A 225 21.24 1.34 13.07
N PHE A 226 20.78 2.59 13.07
CA PHE A 226 19.61 2.96 12.30
C PHE A 226 19.77 4.31 11.62
N LEU A 227 19.06 4.44 10.51
CA LEU A 227 18.96 5.65 9.70
C LEU A 227 17.49 6.02 9.57
N ASN A 228 17.23 7.31 9.46
CA ASN A 228 15.92 7.84 9.16
C ASN A 228 15.96 8.47 7.76
N MET A 229 14.99 8.13 6.91
CA MET A 229 14.88 8.66 5.55
C MET A 229 13.53 9.38 5.40
N ASP A 230 13.56 10.50 4.72
CA ASP A 230 12.36 11.17 4.21
C ASP A 230 11.98 10.57 2.86
N CYS A 231 10.77 10.03 2.73
CA CYS A 231 10.32 9.35 1.52
C CYS A 231 10.10 10.29 0.32
N LYS A 232 9.88 11.60 0.57
CA LYS A 232 9.68 12.57 -0.51
C LYS A 232 10.99 12.92 -1.22
N THR A 233 12.03 13.12 -0.43
CA THR A 233 13.35 13.55 -0.93
C THR A 233 14.32 12.38 -1.10
N GLU A 234 14.00 11.23 -0.50
CA GLU A 234 14.88 10.05 -0.39
C GLU A 234 16.22 10.34 0.26
N ASN A 235 16.28 11.40 1.05
CA ASN A 235 17.46 11.78 1.80
C ASN A 235 17.41 11.18 3.20
N TYR A 236 18.57 10.67 3.63
CA TYR A 236 18.75 10.25 5.01
C TYR A 236 18.84 11.49 5.90
N ILE A 237 18.02 11.52 6.93
CA ILE A 237 18.02 12.56 7.95
C ILE A 237 18.84 12.04 9.14
N ASN A 238 19.15 12.93 10.09
CA ASN A 238 19.91 12.62 11.30
C ASN A 238 19.57 11.27 11.90
N THR A 239 20.58 10.53 12.25
CA THR A 239 20.46 9.25 12.93
C THR A 239 20.30 9.47 14.42
N PHE A 240 19.53 8.62 15.09
CA PHE A 240 19.46 8.61 16.56
C PHE A 240 20.83 8.36 17.20
N GLN A 241 21.73 7.66 16.54
CA GLN A 241 23.10 7.48 16.99
C GLN A 241 23.87 8.79 17.07
N GLN A 242 23.55 9.79 16.26
CA GLN A 242 24.09 11.14 16.44
C GLN A 242 23.52 11.82 17.69
N ALA A 243 22.25 11.55 18.01
CA ALA A 243 21.64 12.00 19.27
C ALA A 243 22.18 11.24 20.49
N LEU A 244 22.56 9.96 20.34
CA LEU A 244 23.27 9.19 21.37
C LEU A 244 24.68 9.71 21.66
N THR A 245 25.24 10.53 20.78
CA THR A 245 26.56 11.20 20.95
C THR A 245 26.42 12.67 21.37
N GLY A 246 25.27 13.08 21.87
CA GLY A 246 24.92 14.47 22.18
C GLY A 246 25.84 15.11 23.23
N LYS A 247 25.67 16.44 23.44
CA LYS A 247 26.53 17.33 24.22
C LYS A 247 26.76 16.90 25.69
N TRP A 248 25.87 16.07 26.25
CA TRP A 248 25.86 15.74 27.68
C TRP A 248 25.84 14.25 27.99
N GLY A 249 25.78 13.41 27.00
CA GLY A 249 25.84 11.96 27.16
C GLY A 249 26.15 11.30 25.85
N SER A 250 27.03 10.33 25.87
CA SER A 250 27.42 9.55 24.69
C SER A 250 27.22 8.08 25.01
N MET A 251 26.53 7.37 24.12
CA MET A 251 26.44 5.90 24.12
C MET A 251 26.98 5.38 22.79
N PRO A 252 28.29 5.57 22.50
CA PRO A 252 28.87 5.24 21.21
C PRO A 252 28.82 3.76 20.88
N ASP A 253 28.73 2.91 21.93
CA ASP A 253 28.72 1.45 21.81
C ASP A 253 27.29 0.87 21.84
N ALA A 254 26.25 1.72 21.73
CA ALA A 254 24.87 1.26 21.68
C ALA A 254 24.64 0.39 20.44
N TYR A 255 24.02 -0.76 20.66
CA TYR A 255 23.58 -1.67 19.60
C TYR A 255 22.06 -1.65 19.53
N VAL A 256 21.54 -0.89 18.58
CA VAL A 256 20.09 -0.68 18.42
C VAL A 256 19.43 -1.95 17.91
N ASP A 257 18.37 -2.37 18.61
CA ASP A 257 17.50 -3.46 18.19
C ASP A 257 16.72 -3.11 16.92
N ASP A 258 16.32 -4.10 16.15
CA ASP A 258 15.53 -3.91 14.93
C ASP A 258 14.03 -3.67 15.19
N HIS A 259 13.62 -3.55 16.45
CA HIS A 259 12.30 -3.11 16.88
C HIS A 259 12.36 -1.67 17.40
N ILE A 260 11.80 -0.73 16.63
CA ILE A 260 11.72 0.69 17.01
C ILE A 260 10.27 1.02 17.34
N ILE A 261 10.08 1.72 18.44
CA ILE A 261 8.80 2.30 18.84
C ILE A 261 8.76 3.74 18.33
N TYR A 262 7.76 4.08 17.53
CA TYR A 262 7.58 5.42 17.00
C TYR A 262 6.18 5.94 17.28
N TYR A 263 6.10 7.14 17.85
CA TYR A 263 4.86 7.85 18.06
C TYR A 263 4.92 9.24 17.42
N GLU A 264 3.97 9.53 16.56
CA GLU A 264 3.79 10.84 15.96
C GLU A 264 2.68 11.59 16.69
N GLY A 265 3.07 12.50 17.57
CA GLY A 265 2.14 13.37 18.30
C GLY A 265 1.89 14.68 17.56
N THR A 266 0.88 15.42 17.98
CA THR A 266 0.49 16.71 17.36
C THR A 266 1.61 17.75 17.38
N TRP A 267 2.44 17.75 18.43
CA TRP A 267 3.47 18.77 18.67
C TRP A 267 4.89 18.20 18.68
N SER A 268 5.05 16.92 18.88
CA SER A 268 6.36 16.25 18.92
C SER A 268 6.22 14.78 18.59
N SER A 269 7.24 14.22 17.95
CA SER A 269 7.36 12.78 17.79
C SER A 269 8.29 12.20 18.86
N LYS A 270 8.08 10.95 19.24
CA LYS A 270 8.98 10.18 20.10
C LYS A 270 9.43 8.91 19.40
N THR A 271 10.73 8.66 19.48
CA THR A 271 11.34 7.42 19.00
C THR A 271 11.96 6.75 20.21
N VAL A 272 11.51 5.53 20.54
CA VAL A 272 12.12 4.72 21.61
C VAL A 272 12.81 3.53 20.96
N ILE A 273 14.06 3.32 21.35
CA ILE A 273 14.88 2.18 20.91
C ILE A 273 15.19 1.28 22.12
N PHE A 274 15.47 0.03 21.84
CA PHE A 274 16.10 -0.89 22.79
C PHE A 274 17.58 -1.03 22.44
N ASP A 275 18.46 -0.72 23.38
CA ASP A 275 19.89 -0.95 23.26
C ASP A 275 20.26 -2.34 23.77
N ARG A 276 20.64 -3.22 22.86
CA ARG A 276 21.02 -4.61 23.19
C ARG A 276 22.29 -4.70 24.07
N THR A 277 23.14 -3.68 24.05
CA THR A 277 24.38 -3.67 24.85
C THR A 277 24.08 -3.37 26.31
N SER A 278 23.39 -2.26 26.58
CA SER A 278 23.05 -1.85 27.94
C SER A 278 21.78 -2.51 28.49
N LYS A 279 20.98 -3.17 27.64
CA LYS A 279 19.66 -3.74 27.98
C LYS A 279 18.66 -2.70 28.44
N LEU A 280 18.70 -1.51 27.88
CA LEU A 280 17.88 -0.37 28.27
C LEU A 280 17.00 0.10 27.11
N PHE A 281 15.81 0.57 27.43
CA PHE A 281 15.01 1.37 26.53
C PHE A 281 15.42 2.83 26.65
N LEU A 282 15.64 3.48 25.52
CA LEU A 282 16.13 4.85 25.41
C LEU A 282 15.24 5.68 24.52
N VAL A 283 14.95 6.92 24.91
CA VAL A 283 14.28 7.92 24.09
C VAL A 283 15.21 9.11 23.86
N GLU A 284 15.09 9.75 22.69
CA GLU A 284 15.81 11.00 22.41
C GLU A 284 15.35 12.11 23.36
N GLY A 285 16.28 12.70 24.12
CA GLY A 285 16.07 13.82 25.02
C GLY A 285 16.92 15.02 24.66
N TYR A 286 16.54 16.24 25.11
CA TYR A 286 17.29 17.47 24.83
C TYR A 286 18.75 17.42 25.32
N MET A 287 19.00 16.74 26.43
CA MET A 287 20.33 16.62 27.07
C MET A 287 21.09 15.37 26.68
N GLY A 288 20.52 14.51 25.85
CA GLY A 288 21.02 13.20 25.44
C GLY A 288 19.94 12.14 25.60
N PRO A 289 20.27 10.86 25.37
CA PRO A 289 19.31 9.79 25.50
C PRO A 289 18.88 9.62 26.97
N GLU A 290 17.58 9.53 27.18
CA GLU A 290 16.95 9.30 28.49
C GLU A 290 16.50 7.85 28.61
N ARG A 291 16.69 7.27 29.79
CA ARG A 291 16.16 5.94 30.10
C ARG A 291 14.65 6.00 30.23
N VAL A 292 13.98 5.00 29.70
CA VAL A 292 12.52 4.87 29.80
C VAL A 292 12.16 3.43 30.09
N TYR A 293 10.96 3.21 30.61
CA TYR A 293 10.48 1.88 31.03
C TYR A 293 11.46 1.14 31.94
N GLU A 294 11.97 1.83 32.99
CA GLU A 294 12.98 1.28 33.90
C GLU A 294 12.55 0.00 34.62
N ASP A 295 11.26 -0.23 34.78
CA ASP A 295 10.67 -1.45 35.36
C ASP A 295 10.69 -2.66 34.38
N ILE A 296 11.07 -2.45 33.11
CA ILE A 296 11.16 -3.52 32.14
C ILE A 296 12.59 -4.06 32.09
N LEU A 297 12.82 -5.19 32.74
CA LEU A 297 14.09 -5.92 32.72
C LEU A 297 14.17 -6.81 31.47
N CYS A 298 14.45 -6.22 30.32
CA CYS A 298 14.52 -6.89 29.03
C CYS A 298 15.94 -7.41 28.75
N ASP A 299 16.09 -8.70 28.45
CA ASP A 299 17.33 -9.28 27.91
C ASP A 299 17.27 -9.35 26.37
N VAL A 300 16.16 -9.86 25.82
CA VAL A 300 15.93 -9.96 24.38
C VAL A 300 14.56 -9.41 24.05
N LEU A 301 14.50 -8.39 23.21
CA LEU A 301 13.24 -7.87 22.67
C LEU A 301 12.81 -8.74 21.47
N LEU A 302 11.60 -9.31 21.55
CA LEU A 302 11.04 -10.19 20.50
C LEU A 302 10.08 -9.44 19.59
N ALA A 303 9.36 -8.44 20.12
CA ALA A 303 8.48 -7.58 19.34
C ALA A 303 8.21 -6.26 20.03
N ALA A 304 7.99 -5.21 19.26
CA ALA A 304 7.42 -3.94 19.67
C ALA A 304 6.35 -3.54 18.65
N LEU A 305 5.09 -3.61 19.05
CA LEU A 305 3.95 -3.50 18.15
C LEU A 305 3.01 -2.38 18.59
N PRO A 306 2.43 -1.58 17.66
CA PRO A 306 1.44 -0.59 18.03
C PRO A 306 0.22 -1.26 18.68
N ALA A 307 -0.27 -0.73 19.81
CA ALA A 307 -1.48 -1.20 20.47
C ALA A 307 -2.75 -0.62 19.83
N GLN A 308 -3.93 -1.05 20.28
CA GLN A 308 -5.22 -0.49 19.88
C GLN A 308 -5.25 1.05 19.99
N ASN A 309 -4.76 1.59 21.09
CA ASN A 309 -4.53 3.02 21.21
C ASN A 309 -3.17 3.36 20.56
N SER A 310 -3.18 4.19 19.53
CA SER A 310 -1.98 4.60 18.78
C SER A 310 -0.88 5.29 19.62
N LYS A 311 -1.19 5.69 20.86
CA LYS A 311 -0.22 6.21 21.84
C LYS A 311 0.49 5.14 22.64
N ASN A 312 0.10 3.89 22.48
CA ASN A 312 0.59 2.76 23.25
C ASN A 312 1.22 1.70 22.34
N TYR A 313 2.08 0.89 22.95
CA TYR A 313 2.71 -0.27 22.31
C TYR A 313 2.59 -1.51 23.19
N VAL A 314 2.61 -2.67 22.53
CA VAL A 314 2.77 -3.98 23.17
C VAL A 314 4.19 -4.44 22.91
N LEU A 315 4.93 -4.68 23.99
CA LEU A 315 6.29 -5.23 23.97
C LEU A 315 6.21 -6.71 24.33
N VAL A 316 6.88 -7.55 23.54
CA VAL A 316 7.11 -8.96 23.87
C VAL A 316 8.61 -9.15 24.03
N PHE A 317 9.03 -9.67 25.17
CA PHE A 317 10.46 -9.80 25.46
C PHE A 317 10.74 -10.97 26.41
N LYS A 318 11.99 -11.43 26.37
CA LYS A 318 12.54 -12.35 27.35
C LYS A 318 13.29 -11.56 28.41
N ASP A 319 13.00 -11.81 29.68
CA ASP A 319 13.68 -11.17 30.77
C ASP A 319 15.01 -11.87 31.13
N ASN A 320 15.78 -11.29 32.07
CA ASN A 320 17.06 -11.81 32.53
C ASN A 320 16.97 -13.20 33.20
N ALA A 321 15.78 -13.63 33.62
CA ALA A 321 15.52 -14.97 34.11
C ALA A 321 15.12 -15.98 33.04
N GLY A 322 15.07 -15.54 31.78
CA GLY A 322 14.67 -16.36 30.62
C GLY A 322 13.16 -16.51 30.45
N GLN A 323 12.35 -15.76 31.24
CA GLN A 323 10.89 -15.81 31.11
C GLN A 323 10.41 -14.85 30.03
N ILE A 324 9.47 -15.30 29.19
CA ILE A 324 8.83 -14.43 28.23
C ILE A 324 7.71 -13.63 28.90
N LYS A 325 7.73 -12.33 28.61
CA LYS A 325 6.78 -11.35 29.16
C LYS A 325 6.14 -10.54 28.05
N VAL A 326 4.93 -10.09 28.33
CA VAL A 326 4.19 -9.11 27.52
C VAL A 326 3.97 -7.88 28.38
N ALA A 327 4.41 -6.72 27.88
CA ALA A 327 4.16 -5.43 28.53
C ALA A 327 3.33 -4.52 27.62
N HIS A 328 2.38 -3.80 28.21
CA HIS A 328 1.64 -2.72 27.56
C HIS A 328 2.23 -1.40 28.04
N VAL A 329 2.69 -0.57 27.14
CA VAL A 329 3.42 0.67 27.46
C VAL A 329 2.80 1.88 26.75
N GLY A 330 2.76 3.01 27.45
CA GLY A 330 2.42 4.31 26.87
C GLY A 330 3.67 5.02 26.36
N VAL A 331 3.64 5.51 25.11
CA VAL A 331 4.78 6.22 24.51
C VAL A 331 4.71 7.72 24.75
N ASP A 332 3.51 8.30 24.75
CA ASP A 332 3.31 9.73 24.98
C ASP A 332 3.81 10.18 26.36
N ASN A 333 3.46 9.45 27.41
CA ASN A 333 3.85 9.68 28.80
C ASN A 333 4.98 8.77 29.30
N VAL A 334 5.50 7.91 28.44
CA VAL A 334 6.65 7.02 28.68
C VAL A 334 6.50 6.20 29.97
N GLN A 335 5.39 5.47 30.09
CA GLN A 335 5.08 4.67 31.28
C GLN A 335 4.73 3.22 30.94
N VAL A 336 5.01 2.31 31.88
CA VAL A 336 4.54 0.92 31.84
C VAL A 336 3.11 0.89 32.39
N LEU A 337 2.15 0.45 31.59
CA LEU A 337 0.74 0.34 31.95
C LEU A 337 0.45 -1.01 32.58
N SER A 338 1.03 -2.08 32.05
CA SER A 338 0.95 -3.43 32.61
C SER A 338 2.10 -4.30 32.12
N GLN A 339 2.44 -5.35 32.85
CA GLN A 339 3.44 -6.34 32.46
C GLN A 339 3.09 -7.70 33.08
N TYR A 340 3.06 -8.75 32.24
CA TYR A 340 2.72 -10.11 32.68
C TYR A 340 3.64 -11.14 32.07
N SER A 341 3.96 -12.23 32.82
CA SER A 341 4.75 -13.36 32.33
C SER A 341 3.85 -14.38 31.65
N ASP A 342 4.31 -14.91 30.50
CA ASP A 342 3.69 -16.10 29.89
C ASP A 342 3.96 -17.36 30.72
N THR A 343 3.07 -17.63 31.66
CA THR A 343 3.16 -18.80 32.53
C THR A 343 2.77 -20.11 31.84
N LYS A 344 2.28 -20.06 30.62
CA LYS A 344 1.85 -21.22 29.84
C LYS A 344 2.92 -21.70 28.85
N GLY A 345 3.94 -20.88 28.57
CA GLY A 345 4.98 -21.20 27.59
C GLY A 345 4.40 -21.31 26.19
N SER A 346 3.36 -20.50 25.90
CA SER A 346 2.72 -20.47 24.61
C SER A 346 3.47 -19.59 23.61
N ILE A 347 4.24 -18.60 24.08
CA ILE A 347 5.12 -17.75 23.28
C ILE A 347 6.52 -18.33 23.24
N THR A 348 7.17 -18.27 22.07
CA THR A 348 8.56 -18.73 21.85
C THR A 348 9.37 -17.61 21.18
N GLU A 349 10.69 -17.72 21.16
CA GLU A 349 11.56 -16.76 20.46
C GLU A 349 11.35 -16.79 18.90
N SER A 350 10.78 -17.85 18.36
CA SER A 350 10.41 -17.98 16.95
C SER A 350 8.97 -17.58 16.63
N SER A 351 8.21 -17.12 17.62
CA SER A 351 6.84 -16.68 17.41
C SER A 351 6.79 -15.44 16.51
N CYS A 352 5.85 -15.38 15.60
CA CYS A 352 5.44 -14.18 14.88
C CYS A 352 4.37 -13.46 15.70
N PHE A 353 4.32 -12.15 15.62
CA PHE A 353 3.44 -11.31 16.43
C PHE A 353 2.68 -10.31 15.58
N LEU A 354 1.40 -10.10 15.93
CA LEU A 354 0.53 -9.11 15.30
C LEU A 354 -0.44 -8.56 16.35
N THR A 355 -0.67 -7.26 16.38
CA THR A 355 -1.65 -6.61 17.26
C THR A 355 -2.84 -6.08 16.48
N SER A 356 -4.04 -6.21 17.05
CA SER A 356 -5.23 -5.55 16.54
C SER A 356 -5.22 -4.05 16.87
N LYS A 357 -5.70 -3.25 15.93
CA LYS A 357 -6.00 -1.82 16.13
C LYS A 357 -7.43 -1.60 16.61
N LYS A 358 -8.29 -2.61 16.52
CA LYS A 358 -9.70 -2.57 16.96
C LYS A 358 -9.88 -3.12 18.38
N GLU A 359 -9.08 -4.10 18.75
CA GLU A 359 -9.20 -4.83 20.00
C GLU A 359 -7.87 -4.85 20.78
N THR A 360 -7.93 -5.13 22.07
CA THR A 360 -6.74 -5.25 22.94
C THR A 360 -6.06 -6.61 22.79
N LEU A 361 -5.98 -7.12 21.55
CA LEU A 361 -5.49 -8.45 21.28
C LEU A 361 -4.09 -8.46 20.65
N LEU A 362 -3.23 -9.30 21.21
CA LEU A 362 -1.98 -9.75 20.63
C LEU A 362 -2.18 -11.15 20.04
N TYR A 363 -1.99 -11.27 18.75
CA TYR A 363 -1.90 -12.54 18.04
C TYR A 363 -0.44 -12.99 18.01
N TYR A 364 -0.18 -14.25 18.29
CA TYR A 364 1.16 -14.82 18.18
C TYR A 364 1.13 -16.29 17.75
N SER A 365 2.20 -16.70 17.10
CA SER A 365 2.33 -18.07 16.61
C SER A 365 3.17 -18.97 17.51
N LYS A 366 2.91 -20.29 17.46
CA LYS A 366 3.78 -21.34 17.96
C LYS A 366 3.75 -22.50 16.96
N GLY A 367 4.82 -22.65 16.15
CA GLY A 367 4.78 -23.56 15.01
C GLY A 367 3.74 -23.14 13.98
N ASN A 368 2.75 -23.97 13.75
CA ASN A 368 1.61 -23.71 12.84
C ASN A 368 0.31 -23.35 13.59
N GLU A 369 0.40 -23.04 14.87
CA GLU A 369 -0.75 -22.63 15.69
C GLU A 369 -0.72 -21.12 15.96
N ILE A 370 -1.90 -20.48 16.02
CA ILE A 370 -2.08 -19.08 16.38
C ILE A 370 -2.89 -18.97 17.65
N TYR A 371 -2.39 -18.18 18.59
CA TYR A 371 -2.98 -17.87 19.87
C TYR A 371 -3.37 -16.40 19.92
N ARG A 372 -4.40 -16.05 20.71
CA ARG A 372 -4.81 -14.68 20.97
C ARG A 372 -4.76 -14.40 22.47
N TYR A 373 -4.06 -13.35 22.83
CA TYR A 373 -3.92 -12.89 24.20
C TYR A 373 -4.45 -11.45 24.32
N ASP A 374 -5.42 -11.25 25.21
CA ASP A 374 -5.83 -9.89 25.59
C ASP A 374 -4.82 -9.33 26.56
N TYR A 375 -3.99 -8.39 26.13
CA TYR A 375 -2.92 -7.81 26.91
C TYR A 375 -3.41 -6.90 28.08
N GLN A 376 -4.73 -6.71 28.22
CA GLN A 376 -5.36 -6.10 29.40
C GLN A 376 -5.96 -7.13 30.36
N SER A 377 -5.91 -8.41 30.06
CA SER A 377 -6.56 -9.49 30.84
C SER A 377 -5.78 -9.99 32.07
N ALA A 378 -4.87 -9.20 32.62
CA ALA A 378 -4.14 -9.50 33.85
C ALA A 378 -3.40 -10.86 33.84
N GLY A 379 -2.69 -11.19 32.76
CA GLY A 379 -1.83 -12.38 32.68
C GLY A 379 -2.56 -13.69 32.37
N ASN A 380 -3.81 -13.64 31.94
CA ASN A 380 -4.59 -14.80 31.51
C ASN A 380 -4.19 -15.28 30.09
N PHE A 381 -2.99 -15.82 29.97
CA PHE A 381 -2.52 -16.36 28.70
C PHE A 381 -3.34 -17.59 28.26
N PRO A 382 -3.63 -17.72 26.93
CA PRO A 382 -4.43 -18.82 26.42
C PRO A 382 -3.72 -20.17 26.61
N VAL A 383 -4.53 -21.22 26.85
CA VAL A 383 -4.05 -22.62 27.00
C VAL A 383 -4.21 -23.43 25.72
N SER A 384 -4.99 -22.93 24.76
CA SER A 384 -5.23 -23.57 23.45
C SER A 384 -5.15 -22.53 22.36
N SER A 385 -4.78 -22.98 21.16
CA SER A 385 -4.74 -22.16 19.98
C SER A 385 -6.14 -21.82 19.46
N ASP A 386 -6.28 -20.66 18.83
CA ASP A 386 -7.49 -20.23 18.13
C ASP A 386 -7.56 -20.76 16.69
N TYR A 387 -6.39 -20.95 16.07
CA TYR A 387 -6.27 -21.48 14.70
C TYR A 387 -5.14 -22.50 14.64
N THR A 388 -5.33 -23.55 13.83
CA THR A 388 -4.27 -24.43 13.34
C THR A 388 -4.18 -24.21 11.83
N VAL A 389 -3.03 -23.75 11.35
CA VAL A 389 -2.83 -23.30 9.97
C VAL A 389 -1.95 -24.29 9.23
N GLY A 390 -2.39 -24.71 8.04
CA GLY A 390 -1.61 -25.61 7.22
C GLY A 390 -1.52 -27.05 7.77
N GLU A 391 -0.40 -27.69 7.51
CA GLU A 391 -0.13 -29.08 7.85
C GLU A 391 0.87 -29.20 9.01
N THR A 392 0.94 -30.39 9.59
CA THR A 392 1.93 -30.66 10.64
C THR A 392 3.36 -30.50 10.11
N GLY A 393 4.15 -29.68 10.81
CA GLY A 393 5.52 -29.33 10.42
C GLY A 393 5.65 -28.05 9.62
N ASP A 394 4.54 -27.43 9.19
CA ASP A 394 4.56 -26.09 8.64
C ASP A 394 4.87 -25.05 9.75
N VAL A 395 5.50 -23.94 9.39
CA VAL A 395 5.91 -22.91 10.35
C VAL A 395 5.41 -21.54 9.90
N ILE A 396 4.61 -20.90 10.74
CA ILE A 396 4.14 -19.53 10.49
C ILE A 396 5.31 -18.55 10.53
N LYS A 397 5.41 -17.70 9.52
CA LYS A 397 6.50 -16.73 9.32
C LYS A 397 6.03 -15.29 9.45
N GLU A 398 4.79 -14.99 9.06
CA GLU A 398 4.24 -13.65 9.13
C GLU A 398 2.71 -13.69 9.20
N MET A 399 2.11 -12.69 9.81
CA MET A 399 0.67 -12.48 9.89
C MET A 399 0.37 -11.00 9.59
N VAL A 400 -0.67 -10.73 8.82
CA VAL A 400 -1.17 -9.38 8.56
C VAL A 400 -2.70 -9.37 8.51
N PHE A 401 -3.30 -8.26 8.91
CA PHE A 401 -4.72 -8.01 8.69
C PHE A 401 -4.94 -7.26 7.38
N ASP A 402 -6.16 -7.33 6.84
CA ASP A 402 -6.65 -6.30 5.95
C ASP A 402 -6.86 -4.98 6.72
N PRO A 403 -7.01 -3.83 6.04
CA PRO A 403 -7.15 -2.53 6.72
C PRO A 403 -8.37 -2.42 7.63
N GLU A 404 -9.41 -3.15 7.30
CA GLU A 404 -10.67 -3.23 8.05
C GLU A 404 -10.64 -4.26 9.19
N GLU A 405 -9.55 -5.00 9.36
CA GLU A 405 -9.44 -6.12 10.32
C GLU A 405 -10.66 -7.06 10.28
N GLU A 406 -11.05 -7.44 9.07
CA GLU A 406 -12.08 -8.46 8.83
C GLU A 406 -11.46 -9.79 8.44
N LYS A 407 -10.24 -9.75 7.90
CA LYS A 407 -9.48 -10.92 7.42
C LYS A 407 -8.09 -10.97 8.06
N LEU A 408 -7.69 -12.20 8.39
CA LEU A 408 -6.33 -12.53 8.82
C LEU A 408 -5.64 -13.31 7.71
N TYR A 409 -4.55 -12.76 7.20
CA TYR A 409 -3.66 -13.45 6.27
C TYR A 409 -2.46 -14.01 7.04
N VAL A 410 -2.16 -15.28 6.80
CA VAL A 410 -1.09 -16.00 7.45
C VAL A 410 -0.16 -16.57 6.40
N ALA A 411 1.08 -16.13 6.39
CA ALA A 411 2.14 -16.71 5.59
C ALA A 411 2.92 -17.73 6.39
N LEU A 412 3.18 -18.88 5.82
CA LEU A 412 3.95 -19.96 6.43
C LEU A 412 4.91 -20.59 5.43
N ASP A 413 5.93 -21.25 5.95
CA ASP A 413 6.77 -22.15 5.19
C ASP A 413 6.29 -23.59 5.38
N ALA A 414 6.01 -24.26 4.26
CA ALA A 414 5.74 -25.69 4.24
C ALA A 414 6.98 -26.51 4.62
N ALA A 415 6.77 -27.63 5.28
CA ALA A 415 7.85 -28.53 5.69
C ALA A 415 8.68 -29.06 4.50
N SER A 416 8.11 -29.10 3.29
CA SER A 416 8.76 -29.60 2.08
C SER A 416 8.25 -28.90 0.83
N GLY A 417 8.99 -29.03 -0.28
CA GLY A 417 8.67 -28.47 -1.58
C GLY A 417 9.69 -27.43 -2.05
N ASP A 418 9.74 -27.18 -3.35
CA ASP A 418 10.65 -26.20 -3.96
C ASP A 418 10.21 -24.75 -3.63
N TYR A 419 8.90 -24.50 -3.72
CA TYR A 419 8.27 -23.27 -3.24
C TYR A 419 7.61 -23.56 -1.90
N LYS A 420 8.27 -23.17 -0.81
CA LYS A 420 7.80 -23.46 0.56
C LYS A 420 6.73 -22.48 1.03
N GLY A 421 6.75 -21.26 0.53
CA GLY A 421 5.83 -20.20 0.97
C GLY A 421 4.39 -20.53 0.60
N CYS A 422 3.51 -20.45 1.60
CA CYS A 422 2.07 -20.68 1.48
C CYS A 422 1.33 -19.56 2.17
N VAL A 423 0.11 -19.24 1.73
CA VAL A 423 -0.74 -18.21 2.34
C VAL A 423 -2.13 -18.77 2.61
N TYR A 424 -2.64 -18.48 3.80
CA TYR A 424 -3.97 -18.81 4.28
C TYR A 424 -4.71 -17.54 4.65
N CYS A 425 -5.98 -17.43 4.28
CA CYS A 425 -6.84 -16.30 4.60
C CYS A 425 -8.04 -16.77 5.43
N TYR A 426 -8.21 -16.17 6.58
CA TYR A 426 -9.31 -16.46 7.49
C TYR A 426 -10.22 -15.24 7.66
N ASP A 427 -11.51 -15.49 7.80
CA ASP A 427 -12.45 -14.50 8.31
C ASP A 427 -12.29 -14.38 9.83
N LEU A 428 -12.05 -13.17 10.33
CA LEU A 428 -11.77 -12.94 11.75
C LEU A 428 -13.00 -13.12 12.64
N ASN A 429 -14.20 -12.85 12.13
CA ASN A 429 -15.44 -12.93 12.90
C ASN A 429 -15.87 -14.39 13.10
N THR A 430 -15.82 -15.17 12.02
CA THR A 430 -16.27 -16.56 12.02
C THR A 430 -15.17 -17.57 12.26
N LYS A 431 -13.89 -17.13 12.14
CA LYS A 431 -12.68 -17.96 12.12
C LYS A 431 -12.63 -18.98 10.98
N ALA A 432 -13.49 -18.84 9.98
CA ALA A 432 -13.55 -19.73 8.83
C ALA A 432 -12.36 -19.50 7.90
N LEU A 433 -11.79 -20.57 7.37
CA LEU A 433 -10.83 -20.50 6.27
C LEU A 433 -11.56 -20.10 5.00
N LEU A 434 -11.24 -18.91 4.45
CA LEU A 434 -11.82 -18.41 3.22
C LEU A 434 -11.16 -19.02 2.00
N TRP A 435 -9.83 -19.02 1.98
CA TRP A 435 -9.02 -19.64 0.94
C TRP A 435 -7.59 -19.91 1.43
N HIS A 436 -6.88 -20.74 0.70
CA HIS A 436 -5.44 -20.93 0.88
C HIS A 436 -4.77 -21.26 -0.45
N GLU A 437 -3.50 -20.93 -0.56
CA GLU A 437 -2.63 -21.33 -1.67
C GLU A 437 -1.28 -21.78 -1.13
N ARG A 438 -0.78 -22.90 -1.66
CA ARG A 438 0.52 -23.45 -1.31
C ARG A 438 1.50 -23.29 -2.48
N GLY A 439 2.78 -23.18 -2.17
CA GLY A 439 3.82 -23.09 -3.19
C GLY A 439 3.81 -21.76 -3.97
N VAL A 440 3.43 -20.67 -3.32
CA VAL A 440 3.30 -19.33 -3.93
C VAL A 440 4.56 -18.49 -3.83
N ALA A 441 5.50 -18.86 -2.96
CA ALA A 441 6.74 -18.14 -2.70
C ALA A 441 7.87 -19.12 -2.34
N GLY A 442 9.11 -18.64 -2.29
CA GLY A 442 10.22 -19.35 -1.66
C GLY A 442 10.08 -19.41 -0.13
N GLU A 443 11.19 -19.44 0.61
CA GLU A 443 11.16 -19.32 2.07
C GLU A 443 10.71 -17.88 2.43
N VAL A 444 9.60 -17.77 3.16
CA VAL A 444 8.97 -16.48 3.47
C VAL A 444 9.83 -15.69 4.45
N VAL A 445 10.07 -14.41 4.10
CA VAL A 445 10.80 -13.46 4.95
C VAL A 445 9.83 -12.42 5.53
N ARG A 446 8.96 -11.86 4.68
CA ARG A 446 7.97 -10.85 5.07
C ARG A 446 6.72 -10.94 4.21
N MET A 447 5.60 -10.55 4.79
CA MET A 447 4.34 -10.35 4.11
C MET A 447 3.78 -8.97 4.45
N ILE A 448 3.21 -8.29 3.47
CA ILE A 448 2.50 -7.03 3.67
C ILE A 448 1.14 -7.08 2.99
N TYR A 449 0.16 -6.41 3.57
CA TYR A 449 -1.06 -5.99 2.87
C TYR A 449 -0.81 -4.62 2.27
N LYS A 450 -1.18 -4.45 1.01
CA LYS A 450 -1.01 -3.21 0.26
C LYS A 450 -2.37 -2.78 -0.30
N LYS A 451 -2.75 -1.52 -0.06
CA LYS A 451 -3.99 -0.91 -0.57
C LYS A 451 -3.70 0.19 -1.55
#